data_075bf39ab47521528d3d242fe428bce9
#
_entry.id   075bf39ab47521528d3d242fe428bce9
#
_cell.length_a   1.000
_cell.length_b   1.000
_cell.length_c   1.000
_cell.angle_alpha   90.00
_cell.angle_beta   90.00
_cell.angle_gamma   90.00
#
_symmetry.space_group_name_H-M   'P 1'
#
loop_
_entity.id
_entity.type
_entity.pdbx_description
1 polymer ?
#
loop_
_entity_poly.entity_id
_entity_poly.type
_entity_poly.pdbx_seq_one_letter_code
_entity_poly.pdbx_strand_id
1 'polypeptide(L)' 'MKASGEIQKEVAELRRVLEHHNYRYHVLDQPEISDAEYDRLFRRLQQLEEKYNLTSPDSPTRRIGA' A
#
# COMPACT_ATOMS: atom_id res chain seq x y z
N MET A 1 14.54 0.71 -14.14
CA MET A 1 14.79 -0.71 -13.89
C MET A 1 13.45 -1.43 -13.72
N LYS A 2 13.32 -2.58 -14.34
CA LYS A 2 12.09 -3.36 -14.23
C LYS A 2 12.04 -4.11 -12.91
N ALA A 3 10.87 -4.11 -12.29
CA ALA A 3 10.66 -4.88 -11.08
C ALA A 3 10.64 -6.37 -11.42
N SER A 4 11.25 -7.17 -10.55
CA SER A 4 11.18 -8.63 -10.70
C SER A 4 9.77 -9.10 -10.38
N GLY A 5 9.46 -10.36 -10.73
CA GLY A 5 8.16 -10.94 -10.42
C GLY A 5 7.88 -10.92 -8.92
N GLU A 6 8.91 -11.10 -8.10
CA GLU A 6 8.78 -11.06 -6.65
C GLU A 6 8.41 -9.67 -6.16
N ILE A 7 9.01 -8.64 -6.73
CA ILE A 7 8.72 -7.26 -6.36
C ILE A 7 7.30 -6.89 -6.78
N GLN A 8 6.88 -7.29 -7.97
CA GLN A 8 5.52 -7.04 -8.42
C GLN A 8 4.50 -7.72 -7.53
N LYS A 9 4.80 -8.93 -7.08
CA LYS A 9 3.96 -9.67 -6.15
C LYS A 9 3.86 -8.95 -4.81
N GLU A 10 4.98 -8.48 -4.30
CA GLU A 10 5.01 -7.75 -3.03
C GLU A 10 4.19 -6.47 -3.13
N VAL A 11 4.34 -5.73 -4.21
CA VAL A 11 3.59 -4.50 -4.43
C VAL A 11 2.08 -4.79 -4.47
N ALA A 12 1.67 -5.80 -5.20
CA ALA A 12 0.26 -6.17 -5.28
C ALA A 12 -0.29 -6.59 -3.92
N GLU A 13 0.50 -7.34 -3.17
CA GLU A 13 0.12 -7.76 -1.83
C GLU A 13 -0.04 -6.58 -0.89
N LEU A 14 0.92 -5.65 -0.91
CA LEU A 14 0.85 -4.47 -0.07
C LEU A 14 -0.34 -3.59 -0.41
N ARG A 15 -0.65 -3.44 -1.70
CA ARG A 15 -1.83 -2.67 -2.13
C ARG A 15 -3.11 -3.28 -1.56
N ARG A 16 -3.22 -4.59 -1.65
CA ARG A 16 -4.40 -5.30 -1.15
C ARG A 16 -4.53 -5.18 0.36
N VAL A 17 -3.43 -5.38 1.07
CA VAL A 17 -3.41 -5.30 2.52
C VAL A 17 -3.77 -3.90 2.99
N LEU A 18 -3.18 -2.88 2.37
CA LEU A 18 -3.46 -1.50 2.74
C LEU A 18 -4.91 -1.11 2.47
N GLU A 19 -5.48 -1.55 1.35
CA GLU A 19 -6.87 -1.29 1.05
C GLU A 19 -7.80 -1.97 2.05
N HIS A 20 -7.46 -3.20 2.44
CA HIS A 20 -8.23 -3.94 3.42
C HIS A 20 -8.25 -3.21 4.77
N HIS A 21 -7.08 -2.78 5.26
CA HIS A 21 -6.98 -2.09 6.53
C HIS A 21 -7.62 -0.70 6.48
N ASN A 22 -7.51 -0.04 5.35
CA ASN A 22 -8.15 1.26 5.15
C ASN A 22 -9.67 1.12 5.23
N TYR A 23 -10.21 0.08 4.61
CA TYR A 23 -11.64 -0.20 4.66
C TYR A 23 -12.09 -0.46 6.09
N ARG A 24 -11.36 -1.29 6.84
CA ARG A 24 -11.72 -1.59 8.23
C ARG A 24 -11.65 -0.35 9.11
N TYR A 25 -10.70 0.52 8.84
CA TYR A 25 -10.54 1.73 9.62
C TYR A 25 -11.66 2.74 9.34
N HIS A 26 -11.93 3.00 8.07
CA HIS A 26 -12.85 4.07 7.68
C HIS A 26 -14.31 3.64 7.61
N VAL A 27 -14.57 2.41 7.24
CA VAL A 27 -15.94 1.92 7.04
C VAL A 27 -16.43 1.15 8.26
N LEU A 28 -15.63 0.23 8.76
CA LEU A 28 -16.03 -0.64 9.86
C LEU A 28 -15.66 -0.10 11.23
N ASP A 29 -14.77 0.88 11.28
CA ASP A 29 -14.25 1.43 12.54
C ASP A 29 -13.67 0.33 13.43
N GLN A 30 -13.04 -0.66 12.80
CA GLN A 30 -12.46 -1.81 13.50
C GLN A 30 -11.06 -2.10 12.95
N PRO A 31 -10.07 -1.22 13.23
CA PRO A 31 -8.72 -1.44 12.72
C PRO A 31 -8.10 -2.70 13.33
N GLU A 32 -7.45 -3.49 12.48
CA GLU A 32 -6.77 -4.70 12.91
C GLU A 32 -5.33 -4.43 13.32
N ILE A 33 -4.77 -3.33 12.86
CA ILE A 33 -3.38 -2.98 13.14
C ILE A 33 -3.32 -1.55 13.64
N SER A 34 -2.20 -1.22 14.31
CA SER A 34 -1.99 0.14 14.79
C SER A 34 -1.68 1.10 13.64
N ASP A 35 -1.82 2.39 13.92
CA ASP A 35 -1.47 3.42 12.93
C ASP A 35 -0.01 3.33 12.52
N ALA A 36 0.86 3.00 13.47
CA ALA A 36 2.29 2.85 13.19
C ALA A 36 2.54 1.69 12.22
N GLU A 37 1.81 0.60 12.41
CA GLU A 37 1.94 -0.57 11.54
C GLU A 37 1.43 -0.25 10.14
N TYR A 38 0.30 0.42 10.05
CA TYR A 38 -0.26 0.85 8.77
C TYR A 38 0.73 1.77 8.04
N ASP A 39 1.28 2.73 8.76
CA ASP A 39 2.23 3.67 8.17
C ASP A 39 3.48 2.97 7.64
N ARG A 40 3.95 1.96 8.37
CA ARG A 40 5.11 1.17 7.94
C ARG A 40 4.83 0.48 6.60
N LEU A 41 3.68 -0.17 6.49
CA LEU A 41 3.29 -0.85 5.26
C LEU A 41 3.10 0.16 4.12
N PHE A 42 2.51 1.30 4.42
CA PHE A 42 2.29 2.36 3.45
C PHE A 42 3.62 2.86 2.88
N ARG A 43 4.58 3.13 3.76
CA ARG A 43 5.90 3.60 3.34
C ARG A 43 6.64 2.56 2.52
N ARG A 44 6.52 1.31 2.91
CA ARG A 44 7.15 0.22 2.15
C ARG A 44 6.61 0.18 0.72
N LEU A 45 5.30 0.26 0.58
CA LEU A 45 4.68 0.27 -0.74
C LEU A 45 5.13 1.50 -1.54
N GLN A 46 5.14 2.66 -0.91
CA GLN A 46 5.55 3.89 -1.57
C GLN A 46 6.99 3.79 -2.07
N GLN A 47 7.89 3.25 -1.25
CA GLN A 47 9.28 3.06 -1.64
C GLN A 47 9.41 2.14 -2.84
N LEU A 48 8.68 1.05 -2.85
CA LEU A 48 8.73 0.10 -3.95
C LEU A 48 8.18 0.71 -5.23
N GLU A 49 7.08 1.44 -5.12
CA GLU A 49 6.49 2.08 -6.29
C GLU A 49 7.43 3.12 -6.89
N GLU A 50 8.09 3.90 -6.07
CA GLU A 50 9.04 4.91 -6.53
C GLU A 50 10.29 4.27 -7.10
N LYS A 51 10.84 3.30 -6.39
CA LYS A 51 12.09 2.66 -6.79
C LYS A 51 11.98 1.95 -8.13
N TYR A 52 10.85 1.30 -8.38
CA TYR A 52 10.64 0.50 -9.58
C TYR A 52 9.67 1.14 -10.56
N ASN A 53 9.26 2.39 -10.29
CA ASN A 53 8.36 3.13 -11.17
C ASN A 53 7.05 2.36 -11.42
N LEU A 54 6.47 1.85 -10.34
CA LEU A 54 5.24 1.04 -10.40
C LEU A 54 4.00 1.81 -9.96
N THR A 55 4.08 3.13 -9.91
CA THR A 55 2.95 3.95 -9.47
C THR A 55 1.74 3.73 -10.36
N SER A 56 0.56 3.67 -9.73
CA SER A 56 -0.69 3.43 -10.41
C SER A 56 -1.74 4.38 -9.83
N PRO A 57 -2.65 4.92 -10.65
CA PRO A 57 -3.71 5.79 -10.14
C PRO A 57 -4.62 5.09 -9.13
N ASP A 58 -4.66 3.77 -9.17
CA ASP A 58 -5.48 2.99 -8.24
C ASP A 58 -4.75 2.62 -6.95
N SER A 59 -3.47 2.97 -6.83
CA SER A 59 -2.70 2.62 -5.65
C SER A 59 -3.16 3.42 -4.44
N PRO A 60 -3.22 2.80 -3.23
CA PRO A 60 -3.57 3.52 -2.01
C PRO A 60 -2.66 4.72 -1.75
N THR A 61 -1.41 4.65 -2.18
CA THR A 61 -0.46 5.76 -1.97
C THR A 61 -0.84 6.99 -2.77
N ARG A 62 -1.60 6.83 -3.84
CA ARG A 62 -2.06 7.94 -4.67
C ARG A 62 -3.33 8.58 -4.13
N ARG A 63 -4.22 7.80 -3.57
CA ARG A 63 -5.50 8.29 -3.09
C ARG A 63 -5.36 9.28 -1.94
N ILE A 64 -4.40 9.06 -1.09
CA ILE A 64 -4.23 9.83 0.13
C ILE A 64 -3.56 11.17 -0.14
N GLY A 65 -2.82 11.28 -1.23
CA GLY A 65 -2.14 12.50 -1.58
C GLY A 65 -2.96 13.51 -2.33
N ALA A 66 -4.20 13.23 -2.54
CA ALA A 66 -5.07 14.10 -3.30
C ALA A 66 -5.43 15.37 -2.55
#